data_7c3389cb2161ee5cec24ba9cf031b490
#
_entry.id   7c3389cb2161ee5cec24ba9cf031b490
#
_cell.length_a   1.000
_cell.length_b   1.000
_cell.length_c   1.000
_cell.angle_alpha   90.00
_cell.angle_beta   90.00
_cell.angle_gamma   90.00
#
_symmetry.space_group_name_H-M   'P 1'
#
loop_
_entity.id
_entity.type
_entity.pdbx_description
1 polymer ?
#
loop_
_entity_poly.entity_id
_entity_poly.type
_entity_poly.pdbx_seq_one_letter_code
_entity_poly.pdbx_strand_id
1 'polypeptide(L)'
;MIERNVDMLSDRIYSIRQQYHYSQEKFAEILGVSEGTVQAWESGISLPNTEDIIHIAQTFHTSADWLMEVSTHQTAEKSCSCEMPIPAYHKVGKWSWNAYGPYLMIDFKQALSEGKDVGSIREIVTAVSHYKEDENKEALADVLYKMMYTAPQVPSYAYHEPDDLQSIRLLRTERASISHKKLPEDAILYKKLKGAWLGRVCGCMLGQPIECIGINDLEMLLRATDNYPMHRYITHDDVMNPIAEEISFPLRARTYADMLKNGFPGDDDTNYTFMASYILEKYGRDFTSQNVCEAWLNTQPINCYATAEKVAYRNIVAQYSVPNTATYKNPFREWIGAQIRGDYFGYINPGDPETAAEMAWRDARISHVKNGIYGEMFVAAMNAAAMVCDDAETVILCGMSQIPSTSRLYEKLQGVLDSYRSGKDWDTFFSEFQLRYDEWDKHDAVHTVSNAELVAAALLWGDGDYSKTICLAVQCGFDTDCNGATAGSIIGMMVGYDKIDKQWTDPICDLVNTSVYHRAVPVDEFVGMMMRHRKANG
;
A
#
# COMPACT_ATOMS: atom_id res chain seq x y z
N MET A 1 26.16 24.90 -63.24
CA MET A 1 25.07 25.55 -62.52
C MET A 1 24.75 24.66 -61.35
N ILE A 2 25.24 25.02 -60.18
CA ILE A 2 24.94 24.36 -58.91
C ILE A 2 23.64 25.03 -58.46
N GLU A 3 22.52 24.30 -58.48
CA GLU A 3 21.29 24.74 -57.85
C GLU A 3 21.59 24.92 -56.35
N ARG A 4 21.58 26.17 -55.92
CA ARG A 4 21.56 26.50 -54.48
C ARG A 4 20.19 26.05 -53.95
N ASN A 5 20.19 25.00 -53.22
CA ASN A 5 19.12 24.73 -52.28
C ASN A 5 19.29 25.71 -51.11
N VAL A 6 18.60 26.86 -51.19
CA VAL A 6 18.75 27.96 -50.26
C VAL A 6 17.51 28.06 -49.41
N ASP A 7 17.47 27.23 -48.39
CA ASP A 7 16.60 27.47 -47.23
C ASP A 7 17.50 28.06 -46.12
N MET A 8 17.94 29.31 -46.34
CA MET A 8 18.87 30.00 -45.43
C MET A 8 18.13 30.61 -44.25
N LEU A 9 18.78 30.80 -43.09
CA LEU A 9 18.22 31.45 -41.90
C LEU A 9 17.54 32.81 -42.25
N SER A 10 18.13 33.57 -43.17
CA SER A 10 17.54 34.79 -43.70
C SER A 10 16.15 34.59 -44.34
N ASP A 11 16.00 33.54 -45.13
CA ASP A 11 14.73 33.24 -45.80
C ASP A 11 13.66 32.80 -44.79
N ARG A 12 14.07 32.11 -43.72
CA ARG A 12 13.19 31.70 -42.65
C ARG A 12 12.72 32.86 -41.79
N ILE A 13 13.60 33.78 -41.46
CA ILE A 13 13.23 35.03 -40.76
C ILE A 13 12.25 35.84 -41.61
N TYR A 14 12.54 36.02 -42.88
CA TYR A 14 11.65 36.67 -43.83
C TYR A 14 10.27 35.97 -43.88
N SER A 15 10.26 34.66 -43.93
CA SER A 15 9.04 33.85 -43.98
C SER A 15 8.17 34.05 -42.74
N ILE A 16 8.77 34.06 -41.52
CA ILE A 16 8.05 34.35 -40.27
C ILE A 16 7.40 35.73 -40.35
N ARG A 17 8.16 36.77 -40.72
CA ARG A 17 7.61 38.12 -40.79
C ARG A 17 6.45 38.20 -41.77
N GLN A 18 6.56 37.57 -42.96
CA GLN A 18 5.48 37.52 -43.97
C GLN A 18 4.25 36.78 -43.46
N GLN A 19 4.44 35.69 -42.71
CA GLN A 19 3.34 34.90 -42.12
C GLN A 19 2.49 35.74 -41.18
N TYR A 20 3.10 36.66 -40.43
CA TYR A 20 2.40 37.58 -39.52
C TYR A 20 2.00 38.89 -40.17
N HIS A 21 2.24 39.08 -41.49
CA HIS A 21 1.93 40.30 -42.23
C HIS A 21 2.55 41.58 -41.65
N TYR A 22 3.77 41.47 -41.05
CA TYR A 22 4.46 42.62 -40.47
C TYR A 22 5.37 43.33 -41.46
N SER A 23 5.48 44.70 -41.37
CA SER A 23 6.57 45.44 -41.96
C SER A 23 7.90 45.11 -41.26
N GLN A 24 9.04 45.41 -41.87
CA GLN A 24 10.34 45.24 -41.21
C GLN A 24 10.44 46.12 -39.94
N GLU A 25 9.90 47.35 -39.99
CA GLU A 25 9.80 48.25 -38.85
C GLU A 25 9.01 47.61 -37.69
N LYS A 26 7.81 47.05 -37.96
CA LYS A 26 6.96 46.41 -36.92
C LYS A 26 7.58 45.15 -36.37
N PHE A 27 8.24 44.36 -37.19
CA PHE A 27 8.93 43.14 -36.75
C PHE A 27 10.14 43.50 -35.86
N ALA A 28 10.87 44.57 -36.21
CA ALA A 28 11.98 45.10 -35.42
C ALA A 28 11.51 45.62 -34.06
N GLU A 29 10.38 46.38 -34.03
CA GLU A 29 9.76 46.85 -32.79
C GLU A 29 9.43 45.70 -31.82
N ILE A 30 8.83 44.63 -32.35
CA ILE A 30 8.44 43.44 -31.53
C ILE A 30 9.67 42.73 -30.96
N LEU A 31 10.75 42.64 -31.73
CA LEU A 31 11.99 42.00 -31.32
C LEU A 31 12.93 42.92 -30.53
N GLY A 32 12.58 44.19 -30.35
CA GLY A 32 13.43 45.18 -29.65
C GLY A 32 14.75 45.48 -30.34
N VAL A 33 14.82 45.34 -31.68
CA VAL A 33 16.00 45.61 -32.50
C VAL A 33 15.73 46.78 -33.48
N SER A 34 16.75 47.26 -34.21
CA SER A 34 16.54 48.29 -35.23
C SER A 34 15.98 47.68 -36.53
N GLU A 35 15.22 48.47 -37.30
CA GLU A 35 14.73 48.05 -38.62
C GLU A 35 15.90 47.65 -39.54
N GLY A 36 17.03 48.39 -39.49
CA GLY A 36 18.24 48.04 -40.23
C GLY A 36 18.83 46.68 -39.85
N THR A 37 18.66 46.26 -38.60
CA THR A 37 19.06 44.92 -38.13
C THR A 37 18.23 43.83 -38.80
N VAL A 38 16.91 43.99 -38.83
CA VAL A 38 16.00 43.06 -39.52
C VAL A 38 16.30 43.00 -41.03
N GLN A 39 16.53 44.18 -41.65
CA GLN A 39 16.89 44.22 -43.05
C GLN A 39 18.22 43.50 -43.35
N ALA A 40 19.21 43.63 -42.46
CA ALA A 40 20.49 42.96 -42.59
C ALA A 40 20.35 41.43 -42.43
N TRP A 41 19.48 40.96 -41.49
CA TRP A 41 19.19 39.53 -41.32
C TRP A 41 18.46 38.92 -42.54
N GLU A 42 17.42 39.57 -43.05
CA GLU A 42 16.66 39.11 -44.21
C GLU A 42 17.44 39.13 -45.52
N SER A 43 18.38 40.06 -45.65
CA SER A 43 19.28 40.14 -46.82
C SER A 43 20.53 39.26 -46.71
N GLY A 44 20.74 38.59 -45.57
CA GLY A 44 21.91 37.76 -45.32
C GLY A 44 23.23 38.53 -45.14
N ILE A 45 23.17 39.87 -44.96
CA ILE A 45 24.34 40.71 -44.72
C ILE A 45 24.94 40.44 -43.32
N SER A 46 24.07 40.18 -42.33
CA SER A 46 24.47 39.71 -41.01
C SER A 46 23.54 38.59 -40.54
N LEU A 47 24.01 37.77 -39.60
CA LEU A 47 23.19 36.73 -38.96
C LEU A 47 22.80 37.18 -37.56
N PRO A 48 21.60 36.84 -37.08
CA PRO A 48 21.25 37.04 -35.69
C PRO A 48 22.15 36.18 -34.78
N ASN A 49 22.45 36.69 -33.60
CA ASN A 49 23.16 35.91 -32.60
C ASN A 49 22.24 34.86 -31.95
N THR A 50 22.79 34.02 -31.08
CA THR A 50 22.03 32.94 -30.44
C THR A 50 20.86 33.47 -29.60
N GLU A 51 21.02 34.61 -28.92
CA GLU A 51 19.94 35.22 -28.11
C GLU A 51 18.81 35.73 -29.00
N ASP A 52 19.14 36.36 -30.13
CA ASP A 52 18.16 36.81 -31.13
C ASP A 52 17.39 35.64 -31.73
N ILE A 53 18.05 34.51 -32.05
CA ILE A 53 17.39 33.30 -32.57
C ILE A 53 16.41 32.76 -31.56
N ILE A 54 16.81 32.64 -30.28
CA ILE A 54 15.95 32.18 -29.20
C ILE A 54 14.77 33.14 -29.04
N HIS A 55 14.99 34.44 -29.07
CA HIS A 55 13.95 35.45 -28.95
C HIS A 55 12.96 35.41 -30.12
N ILE A 56 13.40 35.25 -31.34
CA ILE A 56 12.55 35.05 -32.52
C ILE A 56 11.71 33.78 -32.33
N ALA A 57 12.34 32.67 -31.93
CA ALA A 57 11.67 31.41 -31.74
C ALA A 57 10.56 31.47 -30.67
N GLN A 58 10.83 32.13 -29.56
CA GLN A 58 9.87 32.31 -28.46
C GLN A 58 8.73 33.25 -28.83
N THR A 59 9.06 34.40 -29.44
CA THR A 59 8.09 35.45 -29.79
C THR A 59 7.09 34.98 -30.83
N PHE A 60 7.55 34.22 -31.82
CA PHE A 60 6.72 33.75 -32.93
C PHE A 60 6.36 32.26 -32.87
N HIS A 61 6.55 31.62 -31.69
CA HIS A 61 6.23 30.22 -31.46
C HIS A 61 6.76 29.27 -32.53
N THR A 62 7.99 29.52 -33.00
CA THR A 62 8.70 28.71 -33.98
C THR A 62 9.83 27.92 -33.35
N SER A 63 10.36 26.92 -34.07
CA SER A 63 11.51 26.14 -33.58
C SER A 63 12.83 26.85 -33.85
N ALA A 64 13.68 26.98 -32.83
CA ALA A 64 15.05 27.45 -32.99
C ALA A 64 15.86 26.47 -33.86
N ASP A 65 15.63 25.18 -33.77
CA ASP A 65 16.27 24.17 -34.61
C ASP A 65 15.86 24.30 -36.08
N TRP A 66 14.60 24.66 -36.33
CA TRP A 66 14.15 24.98 -37.68
C TRP A 66 14.81 26.26 -38.20
N LEU A 67 14.87 27.31 -37.39
CA LEU A 67 15.59 28.54 -37.78
C LEU A 67 17.03 28.26 -38.13
N MET A 68 17.72 27.43 -37.37
CA MET A 68 19.14 27.07 -37.55
C MET A 68 19.40 25.96 -38.57
N GLU A 69 18.38 25.52 -39.32
CA GLU A 69 18.49 24.47 -40.35
C GLU A 69 18.76 23.05 -39.80
N VAL A 70 18.57 22.84 -38.52
CA VAL A 70 18.70 21.51 -37.87
C VAL A 70 17.44 20.67 -38.03
N SER A 71 16.28 21.31 -38.25
CA SER A 71 14.99 20.67 -38.41
C SER A 71 14.21 21.21 -39.60
N THR A 72 13.41 20.36 -40.26
CA THR A 72 12.46 20.75 -41.32
C THR A 72 11.13 21.25 -40.76
N HIS A 73 10.89 21.14 -39.46
CA HIS A 73 9.64 21.55 -38.80
C HIS A 73 9.72 22.98 -38.31
N GLN A 74 8.91 23.89 -38.89
CA GLN A 74 8.84 25.31 -38.54
C GLN A 74 8.28 25.55 -37.12
N THR A 75 7.26 24.79 -36.74
CA THR A 75 6.73 24.83 -35.37
C THR A 75 7.64 24.01 -34.47
N ALA A 76 8.01 24.58 -33.32
CA ALA A 76 8.55 23.75 -32.25
C ALA A 76 7.59 22.59 -32.08
N GLU A 77 8.01 21.36 -32.43
CA GLU A 77 7.33 20.21 -31.92
C GLU A 77 7.26 20.47 -30.44
N LYS A 78 6.05 20.72 -29.91
CA LYS A 78 5.82 20.37 -28.52
C LYS A 78 6.30 18.95 -28.48
N SER A 79 7.47 18.73 -27.88
CA SER A 79 7.87 17.39 -27.52
C SER A 79 6.63 16.86 -26.84
N CYS A 80 5.92 16.00 -27.54
CA CYS A 80 4.92 15.19 -26.93
C CYS A 80 5.73 14.22 -26.07
N SER A 81 6.33 14.75 -25.00
CA SER A 81 6.45 13.97 -23.81
C SER A 81 4.99 13.68 -23.50
N CYS A 82 4.55 12.45 -23.73
CA CYS A 82 3.32 11.92 -23.20
C CYS A 82 3.40 11.80 -21.67
N GLU A 83 4.12 12.68 -21.04
CA GLU A 83 3.93 13.03 -19.65
C GLU A 83 2.72 13.95 -19.65
N MET A 84 1.57 13.34 -19.42
CA MET A 84 0.41 14.13 -18.97
C MET A 84 0.94 15.01 -17.84
N PRO A 85 0.79 16.35 -17.93
CA PRO A 85 1.22 17.20 -16.83
C PRO A 85 0.53 16.68 -15.59
N ILE A 86 1.29 16.18 -14.62
CA ILE A 86 0.75 15.78 -13.33
C ILE A 86 0.02 17.01 -12.80
N PRO A 87 -1.30 16.97 -12.60
CA PRO A 87 -2.03 18.12 -12.08
C PRO A 87 -1.34 18.54 -10.80
N ALA A 88 -1.09 19.86 -10.65
CA ALA A 88 -0.42 20.34 -9.47
C ALA A 88 -1.11 19.78 -8.23
N TYR A 89 -0.45 18.88 -7.52
CA TYR A 89 -0.94 18.09 -6.41
C TYR A 89 -1.73 18.91 -5.39
N HIS A 90 -1.20 20.08 -5.01
CA HIS A 90 -1.82 21.00 -4.06
C HIS A 90 -3.13 21.65 -4.55
N LYS A 91 -3.43 21.60 -5.84
CA LYS A 91 -4.67 22.11 -6.42
C LYS A 91 -5.78 21.07 -6.49
N VAL A 92 -5.42 19.79 -6.37
CA VAL A 92 -6.35 18.66 -6.54
C VAL A 92 -6.78 18.08 -5.19
N GLY A 93 -6.15 18.46 -4.08
CA GLY A 93 -6.49 18.01 -2.73
C GLY A 93 -6.41 16.48 -2.61
N LYS A 94 -7.47 15.86 -2.11
CA LYS A 94 -7.52 14.40 -1.92
C LYS A 94 -7.37 13.56 -3.19
N TRP A 95 -7.40 14.18 -4.36
CA TRP A 95 -7.17 13.53 -5.66
C TRP A 95 -5.69 13.53 -6.08
N SER A 96 -4.81 13.92 -5.22
CA SER A 96 -3.38 14.05 -5.45
C SER A 96 -2.60 12.71 -5.48
N TRP A 97 -3.29 11.61 -5.67
CA TRP A 97 -2.74 10.26 -5.72
C TRP A 97 -1.70 10.02 -6.83
N ASN A 98 -1.51 10.98 -7.74
CA ASN A 98 -0.43 10.95 -8.74
C ASN A 98 0.91 11.47 -8.20
N ALA A 99 0.93 12.25 -7.13
CA ALA A 99 2.14 12.83 -6.60
C ALA A 99 3.02 11.78 -5.90
N TYR A 100 4.32 11.88 -6.10
CA TYR A 100 5.32 11.04 -5.46
C TYR A 100 6.16 11.80 -4.42
N GLY A 101 6.44 13.08 -4.68
CA GLY A 101 7.27 13.93 -3.83
C GLY A 101 6.91 13.94 -2.34
N PRO A 102 5.63 13.94 -1.93
CA PRO A 102 5.23 13.87 -0.52
C PRO A 102 5.70 12.60 0.20
N TYR A 103 5.92 11.52 -0.53
CA TYR A 103 6.28 10.21 0.00
C TYR A 103 7.76 9.86 -0.17
N LEU A 104 8.57 10.80 -0.66
CA LEU A 104 9.98 10.59 -0.96
C LEU A 104 10.79 10.08 0.23
N MET A 105 10.53 10.60 1.45
CA MET A 105 11.21 10.16 2.66
C MET A 105 10.80 8.74 3.04
N ILE A 106 9.56 8.35 2.82
CA ILE A 106 9.08 6.97 3.06
C ILE A 106 9.80 6.01 2.13
N ASP A 107 9.90 6.35 0.82
CA ASP A 107 10.63 5.50 -0.14
C ASP A 107 12.13 5.41 0.17
N PHE A 108 12.72 6.48 0.66
CA PHE A 108 14.10 6.46 1.11
C PHE A 108 14.32 5.50 2.31
N LYS A 109 13.43 5.52 3.31
CA LYS A 109 13.46 4.59 4.43
C LYS A 109 13.22 3.15 3.95
N GLN A 110 12.29 2.95 3.05
CA GLN A 110 12.02 1.66 2.42
C GLN A 110 13.26 1.14 1.67
N ALA A 111 13.94 1.98 0.90
CA ALA A 111 15.16 1.60 0.20
C ALA A 111 16.31 1.23 1.17
N LEU A 112 16.45 1.95 2.28
CA LEU A 112 17.39 1.60 3.35
C LEU A 112 17.07 0.24 3.99
N SER A 113 15.80 -0.01 4.31
CA SER A 113 15.38 -1.27 4.92
C SER A 113 15.58 -2.48 3.99
N GLU A 114 15.49 -2.26 2.68
CA GLU A 114 15.84 -3.25 1.65
C GLU A 114 17.34 -3.44 1.43
N GLY A 115 18.18 -2.74 2.21
CA GLY A 115 19.64 -2.82 2.10
C GLY A 115 20.23 -2.11 0.89
N LYS A 116 19.54 -1.13 0.30
CA LYS A 116 20.07 -0.36 -0.81
C LYS A 116 21.13 0.65 -0.36
N ASP A 117 22.18 0.83 -1.16
CA ASP A 117 23.25 1.80 -0.90
C ASP A 117 22.80 3.23 -1.26
N VAL A 118 21.93 3.78 -0.44
CA VAL A 118 21.35 5.11 -0.61
C VAL A 118 21.74 6.09 0.51
N GLY A 119 22.59 5.69 1.43
CA GLY A 119 22.97 6.51 2.60
C GLY A 119 23.56 7.87 2.21
N SER A 120 24.32 7.94 1.12
CA SER A 120 24.98 9.16 0.64
C SER A 120 24.03 10.24 0.15
N ILE A 121 22.79 9.91 -0.20
CA ILE A 121 21.80 10.90 -0.70
C ILE A 121 20.83 11.37 0.40
N ARG A 122 20.99 10.93 1.66
CA ARG A 122 20.09 11.25 2.77
C ARG A 122 19.80 12.74 2.93
N GLU A 123 20.84 13.57 2.92
CA GLU A 123 20.71 15.02 3.11
C GLU A 123 19.90 15.66 1.97
N ILE A 124 20.11 15.21 0.74
CA ILE A 124 19.38 15.71 -0.44
C ILE A 124 17.91 15.28 -0.36
N VAL A 125 17.64 14.02 -0.02
CA VAL A 125 16.28 13.51 0.18
C VAL A 125 15.57 14.32 1.28
N THR A 126 16.25 14.55 2.41
CA THR A 126 15.70 15.35 3.52
C THR A 126 15.38 16.77 3.07
N ALA A 127 16.30 17.44 2.37
CA ALA A 127 16.09 18.78 1.84
C ALA A 127 14.88 18.83 0.89
N VAL A 128 14.80 17.92 -0.09
CA VAL A 128 13.70 17.88 -1.05
C VAL A 128 12.37 17.53 -0.38
N SER A 129 12.36 16.69 0.65
CA SER A 129 11.12 16.33 1.38
C SER A 129 10.46 17.55 2.06
N HIS A 130 11.26 18.55 2.45
CA HIS A 130 10.78 19.81 3.04
C HIS A 130 10.41 20.89 2.02
N TYR A 131 10.65 20.66 0.73
CA TYR A 131 10.21 21.59 -0.29
C TYR A 131 8.69 21.72 -0.32
N LYS A 132 8.22 22.88 -0.80
CA LYS A 132 6.80 23.10 -1.08
C LYS A 132 6.31 22.05 -2.10
N GLU A 133 5.11 21.55 -1.87
CA GLU A 133 4.45 20.63 -2.79
C GLU A 133 4.10 21.32 -4.11
N ASP A 134 4.98 21.18 -5.10
CA ASP A 134 4.83 21.75 -6.45
C ASP A 134 5.56 20.88 -7.50
N GLU A 135 5.51 21.31 -8.75
CA GLU A 135 6.14 20.62 -9.89
C GLU A 135 7.66 20.49 -9.75
N ASN A 136 8.33 21.46 -9.07
CA ASN A 136 9.77 21.37 -8.86
C ASN A 136 10.13 20.28 -7.87
N LYS A 137 9.32 20.12 -6.79
CA LYS A 137 9.50 19.02 -5.84
C LYS A 137 9.33 17.67 -6.56
N GLU A 138 8.29 17.52 -7.38
CA GLU A 138 8.05 16.28 -8.15
C GLU A 138 9.23 15.97 -9.09
N ALA A 139 9.75 16.96 -9.81
CA ALA A 139 10.89 16.77 -10.70
C ALA A 139 12.16 16.34 -9.94
N LEU A 140 12.44 16.95 -8.79
CA LEU A 140 13.57 16.56 -7.94
C LEU A 140 13.37 15.15 -7.35
N ALA A 141 12.14 14.84 -6.90
CA ALA A 141 11.78 13.54 -6.38
C ALA A 141 11.94 12.44 -7.44
N ASP A 142 11.65 12.72 -8.71
CA ASP A 142 11.85 11.79 -9.83
C ASP A 142 13.33 11.44 -10.05
N VAL A 143 14.20 12.40 -9.91
CA VAL A 143 15.65 12.16 -9.97
C VAL A 143 16.10 11.27 -8.82
N LEU A 144 15.67 11.59 -7.60
CA LEU A 144 16.00 10.81 -6.40
C LEU A 144 15.41 9.41 -6.45
N TYR A 145 14.18 9.25 -6.95
CA TYR A 145 13.59 7.94 -7.20
C TYR A 145 14.48 7.08 -8.10
N LYS A 146 14.94 7.61 -9.23
CA LYS A 146 15.83 6.88 -10.15
C LYS A 146 17.13 6.46 -9.45
N MET A 147 17.71 7.34 -8.64
CA MET A 147 18.92 7.03 -7.87
C MET A 147 18.67 5.89 -6.88
N MET A 148 17.58 5.94 -6.11
CA MET A 148 17.22 4.88 -5.15
C MET A 148 16.87 3.56 -5.86
N TYR A 149 16.09 3.64 -6.94
CA TYR A 149 15.66 2.46 -7.68
C TYR A 149 16.85 1.69 -8.27
N THR A 150 17.85 2.40 -8.82
CA THR A 150 19.04 1.80 -9.44
C THR A 150 20.19 1.54 -8.47
N ALA A 151 20.09 1.96 -7.21
CA ALA A 151 21.13 1.74 -6.21
C ALA A 151 21.37 0.25 -5.99
N PRO A 152 22.64 -0.20 -5.93
CA PRO A 152 22.96 -1.58 -5.60
C PRO A 152 22.61 -1.88 -4.14
N GLN A 153 22.51 -3.15 -3.83
CA GLN A 153 22.40 -3.61 -2.45
C GLN A 153 23.78 -3.52 -1.76
N VAL A 154 23.82 -3.09 -0.51
CA VAL A 154 25.07 -3.07 0.26
C VAL A 154 25.58 -4.50 0.49
N PRO A 155 26.90 -4.75 0.38
CA PRO A 155 27.46 -6.11 0.53
C PRO A 155 27.20 -6.76 1.91
N SER A 156 26.94 -5.93 2.94
CA SER A 156 26.65 -6.41 4.29
C SER A 156 25.18 -6.75 4.55
N TYR A 157 24.29 -6.58 3.56
CA TYR A 157 22.88 -6.95 3.72
C TYR A 157 22.73 -8.47 3.86
N ALA A 158 22.20 -8.88 5.02
CA ALA A 158 22.20 -10.28 5.42
C ALA A 158 21.03 -11.10 4.85
N TYR A 159 20.00 -10.44 4.31
CA TYR A 159 18.75 -11.09 3.92
C TYR A 159 18.72 -11.42 2.43
N HIS A 160 18.01 -12.49 2.10
CA HIS A 160 17.70 -12.87 0.71
C HIS A 160 16.17 -13.00 0.59
N GLU A 161 15.55 -12.06 -0.13
CA GLU A 161 14.12 -11.82 -0.15
C GLU A 161 13.59 -11.77 -1.60
N PRO A 162 13.44 -12.92 -2.29
CA PRO A 162 12.95 -12.98 -3.67
C PRO A 162 11.44 -12.74 -3.75
N ASP A 163 10.97 -12.19 -4.89
CA ASP A 163 9.54 -11.95 -5.17
C ASP A 163 8.88 -13.12 -5.91
N ASP A 164 9.64 -13.97 -6.58
CA ASP A 164 9.08 -15.08 -7.35
C ASP A 164 8.82 -16.32 -6.49
N LEU A 165 7.68 -16.98 -6.76
CA LEU A 165 7.20 -18.10 -5.94
C LEU A 165 8.20 -19.29 -5.88
N GLN A 166 8.91 -19.55 -6.97
CA GLN A 166 9.83 -20.67 -7.02
C GLN A 166 11.02 -20.44 -6.09
N SER A 167 11.61 -19.25 -6.15
CA SER A 167 12.72 -18.87 -5.25
C SER A 167 12.26 -18.81 -3.80
N ILE A 168 11.05 -18.28 -3.53
CA ILE A 168 10.45 -18.31 -2.18
C ILE A 168 10.38 -19.74 -1.67
N ARG A 169 9.85 -20.67 -2.46
CA ARG A 169 9.74 -22.10 -2.10
C ARG A 169 11.09 -22.75 -1.79
N LEU A 170 12.13 -22.42 -2.53
CA LEU A 170 13.47 -22.96 -2.31
C LEU A 170 14.12 -22.49 -0.99
N LEU A 171 13.69 -21.37 -0.45
CA LEU A 171 14.23 -20.78 0.79
C LEU A 171 13.40 -21.10 2.03
N ARG A 172 12.30 -21.86 1.88
CA ARG A 172 11.47 -22.31 3.00
C ARG A 172 12.19 -23.35 3.85
N THR A 173 11.77 -23.44 5.12
CA THR A 173 12.18 -24.51 6.02
C THR A 173 10.95 -25.25 6.52
N GLU A 174 11.05 -26.56 6.64
CA GLU A 174 10.01 -27.36 7.33
C GLU A 174 10.00 -26.94 8.82
N ARG A 175 8.84 -26.48 9.31
CA ARG A 175 8.69 -26.04 10.70
C ARG A 175 7.63 -26.82 11.44
N ALA A 176 6.44 -26.90 10.88
CA ALA A 176 5.35 -27.65 11.44
C ALA A 176 4.57 -28.34 10.34
N SER A 177 4.15 -29.57 10.58
CA SER A 177 3.28 -30.31 9.66
C SER A 177 1.94 -30.55 10.32
N ILE A 178 0.89 -30.11 9.63
CA ILE A 178 -0.51 -30.41 10.00
C ILE A 178 -1.15 -31.42 9.04
N SER A 179 -0.38 -31.99 8.13
CA SER A 179 -0.86 -32.96 7.11
C SER A 179 -1.54 -34.19 7.69
N HIS A 180 -1.24 -34.54 8.94
CA HIS A 180 -1.88 -35.63 9.67
C HIS A 180 -3.21 -35.25 10.33
N LYS A 181 -3.55 -33.96 10.38
CA LYS A 181 -4.80 -33.46 10.96
C LYS A 181 -5.97 -33.75 10.02
N LYS A 182 -7.06 -34.29 10.59
CA LYS A 182 -8.29 -34.50 9.82
C LYS A 182 -9.06 -33.19 9.71
N LEU A 183 -9.66 -32.97 8.55
CA LEU A 183 -10.61 -31.87 8.39
C LEU A 183 -11.82 -32.11 9.31
N PRO A 184 -12.28 -31.08 10.03
CA PRO A 184 -13.52 -31.14 10.77
C PRO A 184 -14.72 -31.37 9.83
N GLU A 185 -15.82 -31.89 10.40
CA GLU A 185 -17.09 -32.00 9.69
C GLU A 185 -17.61 -30.62 9.26
N ASP A 186 -18.42 -30.56 8.21
CA ASP A 186 -18.95 -29.32 7.62
C ASP A 186 -19.62 -28.40 8.64
N ALA A 187 -20.33 -28.95 9.64
CA ALA A 187 -20.95 -28.13 10.67
C ALA A 187 -19.94 -27.43 11.59
N ILE A 188 -18.82 -28.10 11.90
CA ILE A 188 -17.72 -27.51 12.68
C ILE A 188 -16.95 -26.49 11.82
N LEU A 189 -16.67 -26.82 10.55
CA LEU A 189 -16.03 -25.90 9.60
C LEU A 189 -16.85 -24.62 9.44
N TYR A 190 -18.18 -24.74 9.32
CA TYR A 190 -19.06 -23.57 9.25
C TYR A 190 -18.92 -22.67 10.48
N LYS A 191 -18.89 -23.25 11.68
CA LYS A 191 -18.71 -22.49 12.93
C LYS A 191 -17.34 -21.83 13.01
N LYS A 192 -16.28 -22.50 12.57
CA LYS A 192 -14.93 -21.96 12.51
C LYS A 192 -14.84 -20.79 11.50
N LEU A 193 -15.38 -20.96 10.29
CA LEU A 193 -15.44 -19.90 9.29
C LEU A 193 -16.27 -18.69 9.75
N LYS A 194 -17.42 -18.93 10.40
CA LYS A 194 -18.22 -17.86 11.00
C LYS A 194 -17.44 -17.15 12.10
N GLY A 195 -16.71 -17.91 12.92
CA GLY A 195 -15.83 -17.38 13.96
C GLY A 195 -14.71 -16.52 13.38
N ALA A 196 -14.06 -16.96 12.30
CA ALA A 196 -13.00 -16.21 11.62
C ALA A 196 -13.53 -14.91 11.03
N TRP A 197 -14.64 -14.97 10.29
CA TRP A 197 -15.20 -13.77 9.66
C TRP A 197 -15.71 -12.75 10.68
N LEU A 198 -16.52 -13.16 11.65
CA LEU A 198 -16.96 -12.26 12.72
C LEU A 198 -15.79 -11.78 13.57
N GLY A 199 -14.84 -12.67 13.85
CA GLY A 199 -13.62 -12.32 14.57
C GLY A 199 -12.83 -11.23 13.86
N ARG A 200 -12.71 -11.32 12.54
CA ARG A 200 -12.08 -10.28 11.72
C ARG A 200 -12.82 -8.95 11.82
N VAL A 201 -14.14 -8.97 11.61
CA VAL A 201 -14.97 -7.75 11.64
C VAL A 201 -14.96 -7.08 13.02
N CYS A 202 -15.07 -7.88 14.08
CA CYS A 202 -15.07 -7.37 15.46
C CYS A 202 -13.68 -6.80 15.85
N GLY A 203 -12.60 -7.48 15.46
CA GLY A 203 -11.24 -7.00 15.70
C GLY A 203 -10.94 -5.71 14.93
N CYS A 204 -11.36 -5.61 13.66
CA CYS A 204 -11.29 -4.38 12.88
C CYS A 204 -12.08 -3.25 13.56
N MET A 205 -13.34 -3.50 13.98
CA MET A 205 -14.16 -2.49 14.65
C MET A 205 -13.54 -2.01 15.98
N LEU A 206 -12.79 -2.87 16.67
CA LEU A 206 -12.11 -2.48 17.90
C LEU A 206 -10.99 -1.49 17.62
N GLY A 207 -10.22 -1.69 16.55
CA GLY A 207 -9.07 -0.87 16.19
C GLY A 207 -9.39 0.36 15.35
N GLN A 208 -10.37 0.29 14.43
CA GLN A 208 -10.68 1.32 13.43
C GLN A 208 -10.86 2.75 14.03
N PRO A 209 -11.56 2.95 15.13
CA PRO A 209 -11.74 4.31 15.65
C PRO A 209 -10.47 4.92 16.25
N ILE A 210 -9.45 4.12 16.50
CA ILE A 210 -8.18 4.54 17.12
C ILE A 210 -6.95 4.23 16.26
N GLU A 211 -7.14 3.94 14.98
CA GLU A 211 -6.05 3.72 14.03
C GLU A 211 -5.08 4.91 14.00
N CYS A 212 -3.80 4.63 14.21
CA CYS A 212 -2.73 5.63 14.32
C CYS A 212 -2.81 6.56 15.54
N ILE A 213 -3.52 6.20 16.61
CA ILE A 213 -3.42 6.91 17.90
C ILE A 213 -2.07 6.61 18.55
N GLY A 214 -1.46 7.59 19.24
CA GLY A 214 -0.28 7.34 20.03
C GLY A 214 -0.57 6.41 21.22
N ILE A 215 0.36 5.51 21.53
CA ILE A 215 0.20 4.49 22.60
C ILE A 215 -0.08 5.16 23.95
N ASN A 216 0.63 6.24 24.25
CA ASN A 216 0.42 6.98 25.50
C ASN A 216 -0.96 7.62 25.57
N ASP A 217 -1.45 8.19 24.46
CA ASP A 217 -2.78 8.80 24.35
C ASP A 217 -3.87 7.72 24.52
N LEU A 218 -3.67 6.55 23.91
CA LEU A 218 -4.58 5.42 24.04
C LEU A 218 -4.62 4.91 25.49
N GLU A 219 -3.48 4.67 26.10
CA GLU A 219 -3.41 4.21 27.49
C GLU A 219 -4.07 5.21 28.46
N MET A 220 -3.85 6.50 28.24
CA MET A 220 -4.46 7.57 29.04
C MET A 220 -5.99 7.52 28.94
N LEU A 221 -6.54 7.36 27.72
CA LEU A 221 -7.98 7.19 27.51
C LEU A 221 -8.51 5.94 28.22
N LEU A 222 -7.88 4.79 27.98
CA LEU A 222 -8.32 3.51 28.53
C LEU A 222 -8.33 3.49 30.06
N ARG A 223 -7.31 4.09 30.72
CA ARG A 223 -7.25 4.20 32.19
C ARG A 223 -8.33 5.13 32.72
N ALA A 224 -8.58 6.25 32.07
CA ALA A 224 -9.60 7.22 32.50
C ALA A 224 -11.04 6.72 32.36
N THR A 225 -11.25 5.67 31.54
CA THR A 225 -12.56 5.10 31.22
C THR A 225 -12.75 3.68 31.74
N ASP A 226 -11.91 3.23 32.70
CA ASP A 226 -11.91 1.90 33.29
C ASP A 226 -11.86 0.76 32.24
N ASN A 227 -11.12 0.96 31.15
CA ASN A 227 -10.92 -0.01 30.07
C ASN A 227 -9.44 -0.43 29.90
N TYR A 228 -8.62 -0.26 30.95
CA TYR A 228 -7.22 -0.70 30.93
C TYR A 228 -6.96 -1.82 31.95
N PRO A 229 -6.36 -2.97 31.55
CA PRO A 229 -6.09 -3.38 30.17
C PRO A 229 -7.36 -3.45 29.34
N MET A 230 -7.25 -3.20 28.01
CA MET A 230 -8.43 -3.20 27.13
C MET A 230 -9.19 -4.52 27.26
N HIS A 231 -10.52 -4.44 27.42
CA HIS A 231 -11.40 -5.61 27.59
C HIS A 231 -12.82 -5.43 27.00
N ARG A 232 -13.09 -4.27 26.41
CA ARG A 232 -14.33 -3.94 25.71
C ARG A 232 -14.07 -2.95 24.58
N TYR A 233 -15.07 -2.74 23.71
CA TYR A 233 -15.02 -1.61 22.78
C TYR A 233 -14.88 -0.27 23.52
N ILE A 234 -14.16 0.67 22.89
CA ILE A 234 -14.26 2.08 23.24
C ILE A 234 -15.64 2.55 22.76
N THR A 235 -16.36 3.30 23.58
CA THR A 235 -17.71 3.79 23.32
C THR A 235 -17.74 5.28 23.04
N HIS A 236 -18.85 5.76 22.51
CA HIS A 236 -19.07 7.21 22.37
C HIS A 236 -18.97 7.93 23.73
N ASP A 237 -19.47 7.33 24.81
CA ASP A 237 -19.40 7.91 26.16
C ASP A 237 -17.95 8.02 26.66
N ASP A 238 -17.09 7.04 26.35
CA ASP A 238 -15.66 7.10 26.73
C ASP A 238 -14.98 8.33 26.14
N VAL A 239 -15.25 8.67 24.89
CA VAL A 239 -14.63 9.81 24.21
C VAL A 239 -15.27 11.16 24.55
N MET A 240 -16.38 11.13 25.26
CA MET A 240 -16.96 12.33 25.91
C MET A 240 -16.34 12.62 27.28
N ASN A 241 -15.53 11.72 27.82
CA ASN A 241 -14.74 11.95 29.04
C ASN A 241 -13.83 13.19 28.84
N PRO A 242 -13.68 14.05 29.85
CA PRO A 242 -12.81 15.24 29.77
C PRO A 242 -11.38 14.94 29.34
N ILE A 243 -10.83 13.75 29.66
CA ILE A 243 -9.48 13.34 29.26
C ILE A 243 -9.28 13.36 27.73
N ALA A 244 -10.33 13.12 26.96
CA ALA A 244 -10.28 13.16 25.49
C ALA A 244 -9.94 14.56 24.95
N GLU A 245 -10.05 15.63 25.73
CA GLU A 245 -9.65 16.98 25.35
C GLU A 245 -8.13 17.20 25.47
N GLU A 246 -7.44 16.36 26.25
CA GLU A 246 -5.99 16.37 26.41
C GLU A 246 -5.28 15.56 25.32
N ILE A 247 -6.04 14.70 24.60
CA ILE A 247 -5.55 13.83 23.53
C ILE A 247 -5.61 14.56 22.19
N SER A 248 -4.48 14.60 21.49
CA SER A 248 -4.37 15.29 20.20
C SER A 248 -5.09 14.58 19.05
N PHE A 249 -5.41 13.28 19.22
CA PHE A 249 -6.08 12.46 18.22
C PHE A 249 -7.59 12.82 18.12
N PRO A 250 -8.19 12.85 16.91
CA PRO A 250 -9.56 13.33 16.70
C PRO A 250 -10.63 12.28 17.10
N LEU A 251 -10.63 11.83 18.35
CA LEU A 251 -11.52 10.79 18.88
C LEU A 251 -12.99 11.04 18.57
N ARG A 252 -13.48 12.27 18.81
CA ARG A 252 -14.90 12.63 18.63
C ARG A 252 -15.40 12.62 17.18
N ALA A 253 -14.50 12.53 16.21
CA ALA A 253 -14.82 12.46 14.77
C ALA A 253 -14.92 11.03 14.24
N ARG A 254 -14.75 10.02 15.09
CA ARG A 254 -14.75 8.60 14.73
C ARG A 254 -16.11 7.94 15.01
N THR A 255 -16.28 6.76 14.43
CA THR A 255 -17.48 5.92 14.64
C THR A 255 -17.14 4.78 15.58
N TYR A 256 -17.92 4.59 16.62
CA TYR A 256 -17.73 3.56 17.63
C TYR A 256 -18.77 2.46 17.52
N ALA A 257 -18.50 1.28 18.10
CA ALA A 257 -19.36 0.11 17.99
C ALA A 257 -20.80 0.35 18.50
N ASP A 258 -20.97 1.13 19.58
CA ASP A 258 -22.27 1.52 20.14
C ASP A 258 -23.06 2.53 19.27
N MET A 259 -22.42 3.11 18.27
CA MET A 259 -23.06 4.00 17.30
C MET A 259 -23.60 3.28 16.06
N LEU A 260 -23.26 2.01 15.87
CA LEU A 260 -23.66 1.23 14.69
C LEU A 260 -25.17 0.97 14.70
N LYS A 261 -25.83 1.18 13.54
CA LYS A 261 -27.28 0.96 13.37
C LYS A 261 -27.62 -0.03 12.26
N ASN A 262 -26.75 -0.14 11.28
CA ASN A 262 -26.98 -0.91 10.05
C ASN A 262 -25.83 -1.87 9.75
N GLY A 263 -25.27 -2.48 10.77
CA GLY A 263 -24.11 -3.35 10.65
C GLY A 263 -22.78 -2.61 10.59
N PHE A 264 -21.70 -3.35 10.40
CA PHE A 264 -20.37 -2.80 10.25
C PHE A 264 -20.27 -1.93 8.98
N PRO A 265 -19.71 -0.72 9.03
CA PRO A 265 -19.76 0.24 7.91
C PRO A 265 -18.91 -0.17 6.70
N GLY A 266 -18.05 -1.16 6.87
CA GLY A 266 -17.05 -1.57 5.89
C GLY A 266 -15.74 -0.83 6.09
N ASP A 267 -14.67 -1.54 5.77
CA ASP A 267 -13.29 -1.10 5.88
C ASP A 267 -12.47 -1.79 4.79
N ASP A 268 -11.22 -1.36 4.50
CA ASP A 268 -10.38 -2.07 3.54
C ASP A 268 -10.02 -3.48 4.05
N ASP A 269 -9.79 -3.66 5.36
CA ASP A 269 -9.65 -4.97 5.99
C ASP A 269 -10.76 -5.97 5.64
N THR A 270 -12.00 -5.51 5.60
CA THR A 270 -13.15 -6.37 5.26
C THR A 270 -13.40 -6.41 3.75
N ASN A 271 -13.20 -5.30 3.05
CA ASN A 271 -13.40 -5.20 1.61
C ASN A 271 -12.43 -6.09 0.82
N TYR A 272 -11.19 -6.25 1.25
CA TYR A 272 -10.26 -7.17 0.59
C TYR A 272 -10.67 -8.63 0.74
N THR A 273 -11.25 -9.00 1.87
CA THR A 273 -11.84 -10.35 2.05
C THR A 273 -13.01 -10.57 1.08
N PHE A 274 -13.88 -9.58 0.88
CA PHE A 274 -14.92 -9.63 -0.16
C PHE A 274 -14.33 -9.63 -1.58
N MET A 275 -13.26 -8.87 -1.83
CA MET A 275 -12.58 -8.84 -3.13
C MET A 275 -12.05 -10.22 -3.52
N ALA A 276 -11.39 -10.92 -2.58
CA ALA A 276 -10.92 -12.27 -2.82
C ALA A 276 -12.08 -13.22 -3.16
N SER A 277 -13.23 -13.10 -2.47
CA SER A 277 -14.41 -13.88 -2.82
C SER A 277 -14.94 -13.59 -4.22
N TYR A 278 -14.96 -12.32 -4.64
CA TYR A 278 -15.33 -11.92 -6.00
C TYR A 278 -14.39 -12.50 -7.05
N ILE A 279 -13.09 -12.48 -6.78
CA ILE A 279 -12.07 -13.08 -7.66
C ILE A 279 -12.34 -14.58 -7.84
N LEU A 280 -12.61 -15.30 -6.75
CA LEU A 280 -12.91 -16.73 -6.80
C LEU A 280 -14.20 -17.05 -7.55
N GLU A 281 -15.28 -16.29 -7.33
CA GLU A 281 -16.56 -16.47 -8.05
C GLU A 281 -16.39 -16.23 -9.55
N LYS A 282 -15.59 -15.24 -9.94
CA LYS A 282 -15.46 -14.82 -11.34
C LYS A 282 -14.43 -15.62 -12.13
N TYR A 283 -13.29 -15.94 -11.52
CA TYR A 283 -12.14 -16.51 -12.22
C TYR A 283 -11.77 -17.92 -11.72
N GLY A 284 -12.40 -18.39 -10.66
CA GLY A 284 -12.09 -19.70 -10.06
C GLY A 284 -10.78 -19.72 -9.31
N ARG A 285 -10.38 -20.91 -8.87
CA ARG A 285 -9.19 -21.10 -8.01
C ARG A 285 -7.85 -20.88 -8.74
N ASP A 286 -7.85 -21.02 -10.06
CA ASP A 286 -6.65 -20.85 -10.89
C ASP A 286 -6.47 -19.39 -11.36
N PHE A 287 -7.09 -18.43 -10.66
CA PHE A 287 -6.95 -17.00 -10.98
C PHE A 287 -5.49 -16.59 -11.02
N THR A 288 -5.19 -15.62 -11.87
CA THR A 288 -3.86 -15.04 -12.04
C THR A 288 -3.78 -13.66 -11.41
N SER A 289 -2.56 -13.14 -11.20
CA SER A 289 -2.37 -11.74 -10.78
C SER A 289 -3.03 -10.74 -11.73
N GLN A 290 -3.12 -11.05 -13.03
CA GLN A 290 -3.83 -10.21 -14.00
C GLN A 290 -5.34 -10.17 -13.71
N ASN A 291 -5.92 -11.30 -13.29
CA ASN A 291 -7.34 -11.34 -12.90
C ASN A 291 -7.62 -10.51 -11.63
N VAL A 292 -6.66 -10.43 -10.71
CA VAL A 292 -6.75 -9.54 -9.54
C VAL A 292 -6.78 -8.08 -9.98
N CYS A 293 -5.86 -7.67 -10.88
CA CYS A 293 -5.87 -6.32 -11.47
C CYS A 293 -7.22 -5.99 -12.13
N GLU A 294 -7.76 -6.91 -12.92
CA GLU A 294 -9.07 -6.75 -13.57
C GLU A 294 -10.22 -6.64 -12.56
N ALA A 295 -10.18 -7.45 -11.49
CA ALA A 295 -11.18 -7.38 -10.43
C ALA A 295 -11.19 -6.01 -9.75
N TRP A 296 -10.02 -5.47 -9.41
CA TRP A 296 -9.90 -4.14 -8.81
C TRP A 296 -10.51 -3.05 -9.70
N LEU A 297 -10.16 -3.03 -10.98
CA LEU A 297 -10.67 -2.04 -11.93
C LEU A 297 -12.19 -2.13 -12.16
N ASN A 298 -12.77 -3.31 -11.99
CA ASN A 298 -14.19 -3.57 -12.29
C ASN A 298 -15.12 -3.43 -11.07
N THR A 299 -14.57 -3.33 -9.85
CA THR A 299 -15.38 -3.38 -8.62
C THR A 299 -15.34 -2.09 -7.81
N GLN A 300 -14.17 -1.53 -7.60
CA GLN A 300 -13.99 -0.43 -6.67
C GLN A 300 -13.24 0.74 -7.32
N PRO A 301 -13.67 1.99 -7.07
CA PRO A 301 -12.91 3.16 -7.49
C PRO A 301 -11.62 3.29 -6.67
N ILE A 302 -10.62 3.97 -7.23
CA ILE A 302 -9.30 4.17 -6.61
C ILE A 302 -9.33 4.70 -5.18
N ASN A 303 -10.39 5.42 -4.78
CA ASN A 303 -10.52 5.95 -3.42
C ASN A 303 -10.86 4.90 -2.36
N CYS A 304 -11.21 3.68 -2.76
CA CYS A 304 -11.38 2.55 -1.85
C CYS A 304 -10.05 1.88 -1.48
N TYR A 305 -8.96 2.32 -2.09
CA TYR A 305 -7.62 1.77 -1.86
C TYR A 305 -6.75 2.80 -1.14
N ALA A 306 -5.88 2.32 -0.26
CA ALA A 306 -4.90 3.13 0.45
C ALA A 306 -3.47 2.81 -0.03
N THR A 307 -2.49 3.55 0.40
CA THR A 307 -1.04 3.33 0.31
C THR A 307 -0.56 2.54 -0.94
N ALA A 308 -0.01 1.35 -0.76
CA ALA A 308 0.56 0.52 -1.83
C ALA A 308 -0.46 0.13 -2.90
N GLU A 309 -1.68 -0.18 -2.49
CA GLU A 309 -2.78 -0.56 -3.36
C GLU A 309 -3.23 0.59 -4.25
N LYS A 310 -3.30 1.79 -3.69
CA LYS A 310 -3.65 3.00 -4.47
C LYS A 310 -2.59 3.30 -5.53
N VAL A 311 -1.32 3.14 -5.19
CA VAL A 311 -0.21 3.28 -6.15
C VAL A 311 -0.27 2.19 -7.21
N ALA A 312 -0.51 0.94 -6.81
CA ALA A 312 -0.68 -0.17 -7.75
C ALA A 312 -1.87 0.06 -8.69
N TYR A 313 -3.01 0.50 -8.16
CA TYR A 313 -4.19 0.84 -8.96
C TYR A 313 -3.85 1.88 -10.05
N ARG A 314 -3.17 2.98 -9.66
CA ARG A 314 -2.67 3.99 -10.59
C ARG A 314 -1.79 3.37 -11.67
N ASN A 315 -0.87 2.49 -11.28
CA ASN A 315 0.06 1.84 -12.19
C ASN A 315 -0.67 0.86 -13.14
N ILE A 316 -1.69 0.14 -12.66
CA ILE A 316 -2.55 -0.71 -13.50
C ILE A 316 -3.28 0.14 -14.56
N VAL A 317 -3.89 1.26 -14.16
CA VAL A 317 -4.55 2.20 -15.09
C VAL A 317 -3.56 2.76 -16.12
N ALA A 318 -2.31 3.00 -15.71
CA ALA A 318 -1.22 3.42 -16.59
C ALA A 318 -0.64 2.27 -17.45
N GLN A 319 -1.26 1.08 -17.41
CA GLN A 319 -0.91 -0.11 -18.20
C GLN A 319 0.46 -0.74 -17.86
N TYR A 320 0.95 -0.53 -16.63
CA TYR A 320 2.09 -1.31 -16.16
C TYR A 320 1.67 -2.77 -15.93
N SER A 321 2.53 -3.69 -16.33
CA SER A 321 2.35 -5.12 -16.03
C SER A 321 2.93 -5.49 -14.66
N VAL A 322 2.40 -6.54 -14.05
CA VAL A 322 2.99 -7.15 -12.85
C VAL A 322 4.39 -7.69 -13.19
N PRO A 323 5.44 -7.44 -12.41
CA PRO A 323 5.42 -6.82 -11.06
C PRO A 323 5.60 -5.29 -11.05
N ASN A 324 5.71 -4.60 -12.18
CA ASN A 324 5.93 -3.16 -12.22
C ASN A 324 4.77 -2.37 -11.61
N THR A 325 3.58 -2.94 -11.55
CA THR A 325 2.44 -2.37 -10.80
C THR A 325 2.78 -2.15 -9.33
N ALA A 326 3.54 -3.05 -8.72
CA ALA A 326 3.96 -3.01 -7.33
C ALA A 326 5.18 -2.13 -7.07
N THR A 327 6.06 -1.94 -8.07
CA THR A 327 7.38 -1.33 -7.85
C THR A 327 7.49 0.12 -8.31
N TYR A 328 6.74 0.52 -9.36
CA TYR A 328 6.90 1.85 -9.94
C TYR A 328 6.37 2.93 -9.01
N LYS A 329 7.28 3.75 -8.47
CA LYS A 329 6.97 4.85 -7.54
C LYS A 329 6.03 4.42 -6.40
N ASN A 330 6.28 3.25 -5.84
CA ASN A 330 5.52 2.69 -4.73
C ASN A 330 6.36 2.66 -3.45
N PRO A 331 6.34 3.71 -2.64
CA PRO A 331 7.08 3.79 -1.38
C PRO A 331 6.54 2.84 -0.31
N PHE A 332 5.33 2.33 -0.48
CA PHE A 332 4.59 1.52 0.49
C PHE A 332 4.66 0.01 0.22
N ARG A 333 5.53 -0.43 -0.69
CA ARG A 333 5.56 -1.80 -1.26
C ARG A 333 5.82 -2.94 -0.28
N GLU A 334 6.19 -2.66 0.97
CA GLU A 334 6.30 -3.63 2.06
C GLU A 334 5.40 -3.29 3.26
N TRP A 335 4.42 -2.40 3.07
CA TRP A 335 3.46 -2.06 4.10
C TRP A 335 2.39 -3.15 4.24
N ILE A 336 1.58 -3.05 5.31
CA ILE A 336 0.67 -4.11 5.77
C ILE A 336 -0.47 -4.45 4.78
N GLY A 337 -0.75 -3.60 3.78
CA GLY A 337 -1.93 -3.73 2.93
C GLY A 337 -2.08 -5.09 2.23
N ALA A 338 -0.99 -5.80 1.89
CA ALA A 338 -1.10 -7.17 1.40
C ALA A 338 -1.42 -8.15 2.55
N GLN A 339 -0.81 -8.01 3.71
CA GLN A 339 -1.04 -8.89 4.85
C GLN A 339 -2.52 -9.02 5.21
N ILE A 340 -3.28 -7.93 5.13
CA ILE A 340 -4.72 -7.91 5.46
C ILE A 340 -5.62 -8.55 4.40
N ARG A 341 -5.09 -8.96 3.24
CA ARG A 341 -5.85 -9.56 2.13
C ARG A 341 -5.85 -11.08 2.12
N GLY A 342 -4.92 -11.72 2.85
CA GLY A 342 -4.66 -13.15 2.78
C GLY A 342 -5.75 -14.06 3.37
N ASP A 343 -6.61 -13.57 4.22
CA ASP A 343 -7.52 -14.36 5.05
C ASP A 343 -8.43 -15.27 4.23
N TYR A 344 -9.08 -14.75 3.19
CA TYR A 344 -10.02 -15.53 2.40
C TYR A 344 -9.35 -16.75 1.73
N PHE A 345 -8.12 -16.60 1.28
CA PHE A 345 -7.36 -17.71 0.71
C PHE A 345 -7.07 -18.80 1.74
N GLY A 346 -6.87 -18.42 3.00
CA GLY A 346 -6.82 -19.37 4.12
C GLY A 346 -8.15 -20.05 4.36
N TYR A 347 -9.25 -19.29 4.40
CA TYR A 347 -10.61 -19.80 4.68
C TYR A 347 -11.06 -20.91 3.72
N ILE A 348 -10.69 -20.82 2.46
CA ILE A 348 -11.10 -21.78 1.42
C ILE A 348 -10.12 -22.94 1.22
N ASN A 349 -9.00 -22.96 1.95
CA ASN A 349 -7.98 -24.01 1.89
C ASN A 349 -7.73 -24.67 3.26
N PRO A 350 -8.75 -25.29 3.88
CA PRO A 350 -8.64 -25.86 5.22
C PRO A 350 -7.56 -26.94 5.30
N GLY A 351 -6.56 -26.72 6.17
CA GLY A 351 -5.46 -27.66 6.38
C GLY A 351 -4.43 -27.72 5.24
N ASP A 352 -4.52 -26.79 4.28
CA ASP A 352 -3.59 -26.68 3.14
C ASP A 352 -2.92 -25.28 3.08
N PRO A 353 -1.94 -25.03 3.96
CA PRO A 353 -1.21 -23.76 4.00
C PRO A 353 -0.45 -23.47 2.70
N GLU A 354 0.02 -24.48 1.98
CA GLU A 354 0.76 -24.34 0.71
C GLU A 354 -0.10 -23.67 -0.36
N THR A 355 -1.31 -24.22 -0.61
CA THR A 355 -2.23 -23.67 -1.60
C THR A 355 -2.74 -22.28 -1.18
N ALA A 356 -3.01 -22.06 0.11
CA ALA A 356 -3.42 -20.77 0.64
C ALA A 356 -2.34 -19.70 0.38
N ALA A 357 -1.10 -20.00 0.70
CA ALA A 357 0.04 -19.09 0.48
C ALA A 357 0.32 -18.83 -1.01
N GLU A 358 0.14 -19.82 -1.90
CA GLU A 358 0.27 -19.61 -3.34
C GLU A 358 -0.80 -18.66 -3.88
N MET A 359 -2.06 -18.80 -3.44
CA MET A 359 -3.14 -17.89 -3.83
C MET A 359 -2.86 -16.46 -3.33
N ALA A 360 -2.42 -16.31 -2.10
CA ALA A 360 -2.01 -15.04 -1.51
C ALA A 360 -0.84 -14.41 -2.29
N TRP A 361 0.17 -15.19 -2.69
CA TRP A 361 1.25 -14.70 -3.53
C TRP A 361 0.75 -14.13 -4.88
N ARG A 362 -0.26 -14.77 -5.51
CA ARG A 362 -0.84 -14.27 -6.76
C ARG A 362 -1.54 -12.93 -6.57
N ASP A 363 -2.15 -12.70 -5.42
CA ASP A 363 -2.82 -11.45 -5.06
C ASP A 363 -1.80 -10.39 -4.65
N ALA A 364 -0.90 -10.67 -3.70
CA ALA A 364 0.04 -9.72 -3.11
C ALA A 364 0.91 -8.99 -4.13
N ARG A 365 1.44 -9.73 -5.10
CA ARG A 365 2.47 -9.25 -6.03
C ARG A 365 2.01 -8.19 -7.04
N ILE A 366 0.73 -7.85 -7.07
CA ILE A 366 0.24 -6.75 -7.90
C ILE A 366 0.55 -5.38 -7.28
N SER A 367 0.73 -5.34 -5.96
CA SER A 367 0.89 -4.12 -5.17
C SER A 367 2.11 -4.12 -4.23
N HIS A 368 2.63 -5.30 -3.89
CA HIS A 368 3.70 -5.48 -2.91
C HIS A 368 4.86 -6.30 -3.44
N VAL A 369 5.97 -6.24 -2.69
CA VAL A 369 7.20 -7.00 -2.93
C VAL A 369 7.71 -7.58 -1.62
N LYS A 370 8.63 -8.55 -1.67
CA LYS A 370 9.39 -9.08 -0.52
C LYS A 370 8.51 -9.34 0.71
N ASN A 371 8.79 -8.69 1.86
CA ASN A 371 8.05 -8.94 3.10
C ASN A 371 6.58 -8.54 3.02
N GLY A 372 6.17 -7.62 2.13
CA GLY A 372 4.76 -7.36 1.86
C GLY A 372 4.06 -8.59 1.27
N ILE A 373 4.67 -9.25 0.28
CA ILE A 373 4.18 -10.53 -0.26
C ILE A 373 4.17 -11.62 0.83
N TYR A 374 5.26 -11.72 1.59
CA TYR A 374 5.39 -12.76 2.62
C TYR A 374 4.38 -12.59 3.75
N GLY A 375 4.00 -11.35 4.10
CA GLY A 375 2.96 -11.08 5.10
C GLY A 375 1.61 -11.67 4.70
N GLU A 376 1.19 -11.51 3.46
CA GLU A 376 -0.05 -12.09 2.95
C GLU A 376 0.02 -13.62 2.92
N MET A 377 1.13 -14.18 2.42
CA MET A 377 1.36 -15.64 2.42
C MET A 377 1.34 -16.22 3.83
N PHE A 378 1.93 -15.54 4.80
CA PHE A 378 1.97 -15.92 6.21
C PHE A 378 0.57 -15.96 6.82
N VAL A 379 -0.24 -14.92 6.64
CA VAL A 379 -1.60 -14.85 7.18
C VAL A 379 -2.53 -15.87 6.51
N ALA A 380 -2.46 -16.03 5.20
CA ALA A 380 -3.24 -17.04 4.50
C ALA A 380 -2.93 -18.45 5.00
N ALA A 381 -1.66 -18.76 5.18
CA ALA A 381 -1.21 -20.06 5.69
C ALA A 381 -1.62 -20.29 7.15
N MET A 382 -1.56 -19.26 8.01
CA MET A 382 -2.05 -19.35 9.39
C MET A 382 -3.55 -19.65 9.44
N ASN A 383 -4.37 -18.95 8.65
CA ASN A 383 -5.81 -19.20 8.60
C ASN A 383 -6.14 -20.60 8.12
N ALA A 384 -5.43 -21.12 7.11
CA ALA A 384 -5.58 -22.50 6.65
C ALA A 384 -5.22 -23.52 7.76
N ALA A 385 -4.17 -23.25 8.53
CA ALA A 385 -3.73 -24.09 9.64
C ALA A 385 -4.70 -24.03 10.84
N ALA A 386 -5.20 -22.83 11.20
CA ALA A 386 -6.12 -22.60 12.31
C ALA A 386 -7.44 -23.37 12.17
N MET A 387 -7.82 -23.75 10.95
CA MET A 387 -9.00 -24.54 10.69
C MET A 387 -8.91 -25.95 11.26
N VAL A 388 -7.72 -26.50 11.38
CA VAL A 388 -7.44 -27.87 11.83
C VAL A 388 -6.56 -27.93 13.08
N CYS A 389 -6.11 -26.79 13.58
CA CYS A 389 -5.22 -26.68 14.73
C CYS A 389 -5.67 -25.54 15.64
N ASP A 390 -5.70 -25.81 16.96
CA ASP A 390 -6.12 -24.84 17.98
C ASP A 390 -4.94 -24.39 18.86
N ASP A 391 -3.69 -24.69 18.44
CA ASP A 391 -2.46 -24.27 19.09
C ASP A 391 -1.81 -23.11 18.31
N ALA A 392 -1.73 -21.93 18.93
CA ALA A 392 -1.25 -20.70 18.30
C ALA A 392 0.20 -20.82 17.80
N GLU A 393 1.07 -21.46 18.57
CA GLU A 393 2.47 -21.65 18.17
C GLU A 393 2.58 -22.49 16.89
N THR A 394 1.83 -23.59 16.82
CA THR A 394 1.77 -24.44 15.62
C THR A 394 1.21 -23.68 14.42
N VAL A 395 0.17 -22.85 14.60
CA VAL A 395 -0.44 -22.03 13.54
C VAL A 395 0.61 -21.03 12.99
N ILE A 396 1.34 -20.34 13.86
CA ILE A 396 2.41 -19.40 13.47
C ILE A 396 3.53 -20.14 12.73
N LEU A 397 3.97 -21.29 13.23
CA LEU A 397 5.02 -22.10 12.58
C LEU A 397 4.58 -22.60 11.18
N CYS A 398 3.29 -22.94 11.00
CA CYS A 398 2.74 -23.25 9.68
C CYS A 398 2.79 -22.04 8.74
N GLY A 399 2.45 -20.86 9.22
CA GLY A 399 2.60 -19.61 8.45
C GLY A 399 4.05 -19.36 8.05
N MET A 400 4.98 -19.43 9.01
CA MET A 400 6.41 -19.26 8.78
C MET A 400 7.01 -20.28 7.81
N SER A 401 6.46 -21.48 7.73
CA SER A 401 6.91 -22.50 6.77
C SER A 401 6.62 -22.13 5.30
N GLN A 402 5.82 -21.11 5.05
CA GLN A 402 5.42 -20.70 3.71
C GLN A 402 6.19 -19.47 3.19
N ILE A 403 7.08 -18.89 3.99
CA ILE A 403 7.88 -17.71 3.64
C ILE A 403 9.39 -18.03 3.66
N PRO A 404 10.24 -17.21 2.99
CA PRO A 404 11.68 -17.43 3.01
C PRO A 404 12.28 -17.34 4.41
N SER A 405 13.00 -18.37 4.85
CA SER A 405 13.71 -18.37 6.14
C SER A 405 14.86 -17.36 6.21
N THR A 406 15.21 -16.77 5.08
CA THR A 406 16.24 -15.74 4.93
C THR A 406 15.71 -14.32 4.93
N SER A 407 14.40 -14.13 5.21
CA SER A 407 13.75 -12.82 5.19
C SER A 407 13.77 -12.11 6.55
N ARG A 408 13.65 -10.78 6.52
CA ARG A 408 13.46 -9.95 7.72
C ARG A 408 12.24 -10.40 8.53
N LEU A 409 11.11 -10.63 7.86
CA LEU A 409 9.88 -11.08 8.50
C LEU A 409 10.08 -12.39 9.26
N TYR A 410 10.72 -13.37 8.64
CA TYR A 410 10.98 -14.66 9.28
C TYR A 410 11.85 -14.52 10.54
N GLU A 411 12.93 -13.72 10.48
CA GLU A 411 13.79 -13.46 11.63
C GLU A 411 13.03 -12.84 12.79
N LYS A 412 12.18 -11.85 12.51
CA LYS A 412 11.40 -11.17 13.54
C LYS A 412 10.35 -12.08 14.17
N LEU A 413 9.63 -12.85 13.37
CA LEU A 413 8.70 -13.86 13.88
C LEU A 413 9.39 -14.93 14.72
N GLN A 414 10.61 -15.34 14.35
CA GLN A 414 11.43 -16.24 15.17
C GLN A 414 11.74 -15.59 16.53
N GLY A 415 12.07 -14.30 16.55
CA GLY A 415 12.33 -13.55 17.78
C GLY A 415 11.11 -13.49 18.71
N VAL A 416 9.89 -13.38 18.16
CA VAL A 416 8.63 -13.46 18.92
C VAL A 416 8.48 -14.84 19.57
N LEU A 417 8.67 -15.91 18.80
CA LEU A 417 8.59 -17.30 19.31
C LEU A 417 9.63 -17.56 20.41
N ASP A 418 10.85 -17.10 20.21
CA ASP A 418 11.93 -17.30 21.19
C ASP A 418 11.66 -16.52 22.49
N SER A 419 11.09 -15.30 22.39
CA SER A 419 10.66 -14.52 23.56
C SER A 419 9.55 -15.24 24.33
N TYR A 420 8.51 -15.75 23.64
CA TYR A 420 7.43 -16.50 24.25
C TYR A 420 7.93 -17.79 24.93
N ARG A 421 8.73 -18.60 24.22
CA ARG A 421 9.30 -19.86 24.72
C ARG A 421 10.24 -19.67 25.90
N SER A 422 10.88 -18.52 26.01
CA SER A 422 11.71 -18.17 27.17
C SER A 422 10.91 -17.84 28.43
N GLY A 423 9.59 -17.77 28.33
CA GLY A 423 8.69 -17.41 29.43
C GLY A 423 8.63 -15.92 29.72
N LYS A 424 9.01 -15.08 28.75
CA LYS A 424 8.89 -13.61 28.86
C LYS A 424 7.42 -13.23 28.94
N ASP A 425 7.06 -12.32 29.84
CA ASP A 425 5.72 -11.76 29.91
C ASP A 425 5.47 -10.74 28.80
N TRP A 426 4.18 -10.40 28.58
CA TRP A 426 3.75 -9.45 27.57
C TRP A 426 4.38 -8.06 27.72
N ASP A 427 4.40 -7.50 28.92
CA ASP A 427 4.85 -6.14 29.17
C ASP A 427 6.35 -6.00 28.86
N THR A 428 7.14 -7.01 29.22
CA THR A 428 8.56 -7.08 28.89
C THR A 428 8.77 -7.20 27.37
N PHE A 429 8.03 -8.08 26.70
CA PHE A 429 8.10 -8.23 25.25
C PHE A 429 7.75 -6.91 24.54
N PHE A 430 6.63 -6.29 24.94
CA PHE A 430 6.16 -5.07 24.30
C PHE A 430 7.09 -3.88 24.54
N SER A 431 7.67 -3.76 25.74
CA SER A 431 8.70 -2.75 26.02
C SER A 431 9.93 -2.90 25.11
N GLU A 432 10.40 -4.12 24.87
CA GLU A 432 11.50 -4.38 23.94
C GLU A 432 11.10 -4.13 22.48
N PHE A 433 9.84 -4.38 22.11
CA PHE A 433 9.29 -4.06 20.80
C PHE A 433 9.33 -2.54 20.54
N GLN A 434 8.87 -1.73 21.49
CA GLN A 434 8.89 -0.27 21.41
C GLN A 434 10.32 0.34 21.31
N LEU A 435 11.33 -0.36 21.78
CA LEU A 435 12.72 0.08 21.58
C LEU A 435 13.23 -0.13 20.14
N ARG A 436 12.56 -1.00 19.37
CA ARG A 436 12.92 -1.31 17.98
C ARG A 436 12.16 -0.50 16.96
N TYR A 437 10.93 -0.10 17.26
CA TYR A 437 10.00 0.54 16.35
C TYR A 437 9.44 1.84 16.94
N ASP A 438 9.38 2.87 16.10
CA ASP A 438 8.82 4.18 16.47
C ASP A 438 7.38 4.29 15.92
N GLU A 439 6.39 4.36 16.80
CA GLU A 439 4.98 4.50 16.41
C GLU A 439 4.67 5.78 15.64
N TRP A 440 5.51 6.81 15.77
CA TRP A 440 5.38 8.07 15.06
C TRP A 440 6.05 8.05 13.68
N ASP A 441 6.92 7.08 13.45
CA ASP A 441 7.45 6.83 12.11
C ASP A 441 6.45 6.00 11.30
N LYS A 442 5.80 6.62 10.33
CA LYS A 442 4.82 5.93 9.47
C LYS A 442 5.37 4.67 8.79
N HIS A 443 6.68 4.62 8.55
CA HIS A 443 7.29 3.41 7.98
C HIS A 443 7.22 2.26 8.99
N ASP A 444 7.53 2.51 10.26
CA ASP A 444 7.48 1.49 11.30
C ASP A 444 6.03 1.15 11.70
N ALA A 445 5.17 2.18 11.81
CA ALA A 445 3.80 2.04 12.29
C ALA A 445 2.93 1.15 11.41
N VAL A 446 3.12 1.18 10.09
CA VAL A 446 2.29 0.45 9.12
C VAL A 446 3.07 -0.57 8.27
N HIS A 447 4.33 -0.88 8.62
CA HIS A 447 5.12 -1.87 7.94
C HIS A 447 4.64 -3.29 8.25
N THR A 448 4.66 -4.18 7.25
CA THR A 448 4.27 -5.60 7.41
C THR A 448 5.03 -6.28 8.56
N VAL A 449 6.34 -6.05 8.68
CA VAL A 449 7.18 -6.76 9.66
C VAL A 449 6.79 -6.43 11.09
N SER A 450 6.69 -5.14 11.46
CA SER A 450 6.31 -4.72 12.81
C SER A 450 4.92 -5.21 13.21
N ASN A 451 3.95 -5.09 12.32
CA ASN A 451 2.58 -5.50 12.58
C ASN A 451 2.41 -7.02 12.61
N ALA A 452 3.15 -7.77 11.79
CA ALA A 452 3.15 -9.24 11.89
C ALA A 452 3.75 -9.75 13.23
N GLU A 453 4.77 -9.07 13.77
CA GLU A 453 5.29 -9.37 15.11
C GLU A 453 4.19 -9.18 16.17
N LEU A 454 3.42 -8.08 16.10
CA LEU A 454 2.33 -7.79 17.05
C LEU A 454 1.18 -8.81 16.93
N VAL A 455 0.78 -9.16 15.72
CA VAL A 455 -0.26 -10.19 15.49
C VAL A 455 0.19 -11.54 16.05
N ALA A 456 1.41 -11.98 15.76
CA ALA A 456 1.95 -13.23 16.26
C ALA A 456 2.06 -13.23 17.80
N ALA A 457 2.51 -12.12 18.37
CA ALA A 457 2.58 -11.95 19.82
C ALA A 457 1.18 -11.99 20.46
N ALA A 458 0.21 -11.26 19.92
CA ALA A 458 -1.16 -11.28 20.44
C ALA A 458 -1.78 -12.68 20.44
N LEU A 459 -1.53 -13.48 19.39
CA LEU A 459 -1.97 -14.86 19.32
C LEU A 459 -1.32 -15.75 20.40
N LEU A 460 -0.04 -15.56 20.70
CA LEU A 460 0.70 -16.34 21.70
C LEU A 460 0.31 -15.96 23.13
N TRP A 461 0.38 -14.68 23.48
CA TRP A 461 0.06 -14.20 24.83
C TRP A 461 -1.44 -14.07 25.09
N GLY A 462 -2.26 -14.23 24.04
CA GLY A 462 -3.72 -14.32 24.15
C GLY A 462 -4.23 -15.62 24.77
N ASP A 463 -3.38 -16.65 24.91
CA ASP A 463 -3.65 -17.92 25.60
C ASP A 463 -4.91 -18.65 25.05
N GLY A 464 -5.22 -18.51 23.75
CA GLY A 464 -6.40 -19.11 23.13
C GLY A 464 -7.73 -18.44 23.50
N ASP A 465 -7.71 -17.30 24.16
CA ASP A 465 -8.89 -16.48 24.45
C ASP A 465 -9.07 -15.40 23.36
N TYR A 466 -10.27 -15.35 22.76
CA TYR A 466 -10.59 -14.40 21.69
C TYR A 466 -10.46 -12.95 22.16
N SER A 467 -11.12 -12.61 23.28
CA SER A 467 -11.17 -11.23 23.80
C SER A 467 -9.79 -10.72 24.15
N LYS A 468 -9.01 -11.54 24.88
CA LYS A 468 -7.64 -11.20 25.25
C LYS A 468 -6.76 -10.99 24.01
N THR A 469 -6.88 -11.86 23.00
CA THR A 469 -6.07 -11.77 21.78
C THR A 469 -6.32 -10.48 21.02
N ILE A 470 -7.58 -10.12 20.72
CA ILE A 470 -7.87 -8.90 19.96
C ILE A 470 -7.52 -7.63 20.75
N CYS A 471 -7.74 -7.65 22.08
CA CYS A 471 -7.38 -6.54 22.93
C CYS A 471 -5.86 -6.32 23.00
N LEU A 472 -5.05 -7.38 23.08
CA LEU A 472 -3.59 -7.29 23.00
C LEU A 472 -3.14 -6.74 21.64
N ALA A 473 -3.75 -7.20 20.54
CA ALA A 473 -3.41 -6.73 19.20
C ALA A 473 -3.69 -5.24 18.98
N VAL A 474 -4.74 -4.71 19.62
CA VAL A 474 -5.21 -3.33 19.41
C VAL A 474 -4.61 -2.35 20.41
N GLN A 475 -4.50 -2.72 21.70
CA GLN A 475 -4.01 -1.77 22.74
C GLN A 475 -2.54 -1.37 22.58
N CYS A 476 -1.77 -2.07 21.75
CA CYS A 476 -0.37 -1.74 21.47
C CYS A 476 -0.19 -0.64 20.40
N GLY A 477 -1.26 -0.04 19.89
CA GLY A 477 -1.15 1.00 18.86
C GLY A 477 -0.73 0.43 17.50
N PHE A 478 0.06 1.20 16.74
CA PHE A 478 0.43 0.86 15.36
C PHE A 478 -0.80 0.79 14.44
N ASP A 479 -0.91 -0.21 13.60
CA ASP A 479 -2.04 -0.41 12.69
C ASP A 479 -3.13 -1.23 13.41
N THR A 480 -3.94 -0.55 14.20
CA THR A 480 -4.82 -1.18 15.21
C THR A 480 -5.96 -1.97 14.61
N ASP A 481 -6.60 -1.49 13.55
CA ASP A 481 -7.69 -2.18 12.84
C ASP A 481 -7.18 -3.40 12.07
N CYS A 482 -6.09 -3.24 11.34
CA CYS A 482 -5.43 -4.31 10.61
C CYS A 482 -4.96 -5.44 11.55
N ASN A 483 -4.31 -5.08 12.68
CA ASN A 483 -3.84 -6.04 13.66
C ASN A 483 -5.00 -6.73 14.37
N GLY A 484 -6.01 -5.96 14.80
CA GLY A 484 -7.24 -6.48 15.41
C GLY A 484 -8.00 -7.40 14.47
N ALA A 485 -8.15 -7.02 13.20
CA ALA A 485 -8.80 -7.83 12.17
C ALA A 485 -8.08 -9.16 11.95
N THR A 486 -6.75 -9.11 11.74
CA THR A 486 -5.96 -10.30 11.43
C THR A 486 -5.87 -11.26 12.63
N ALA A 487 -5.58 -10.74 13.83
CA ALA A 487 -5.58 -11.55 15.05
C ALA A 487 -6.98 -12.14 15.34
N GLY A 488 -8.02 -11.31 15.22
CA GLY A 488 -9.42 -11.72 15.40
C GLY A 488 -9.86 -12.79 14.42
N SER A 489 -9.42 -12.73 13.16
CA SER A 489 -9.66 -13.75 12.15
C SER A 489 -9.07 -15.10 12.55
N ILE A 490 -7.79 -15.13 12.89
CA ILE A 490 -7.06 -16.36 13.19
C ILE A 490 -7.56 -16.99 14.50
N ILE A 491 -7.67 -16.21 15.58
CA ILE A 491 -8.17 -16.73 16.85
C ILE A 491 -9.65 -17.13 16.74
N GLY A 492 -10.46 -16.36 16.01
CA GLY A 492 -11.87 -16.70 15.75
C GLY A 492 -12.02 -18.01 14.98
N MET A 493 -11.10 -18.30 14.04
CA MET A 493 -11.00 -19.61 13.36
C MET A 493 -10.64 -20.72 14.33
N MET A 494 -9.67 -20.50 15.23
CA MET A 494 -9.22 -21.50 16.19
C MET A 494 -10.34 -21.90 17.15
N VAL A 495 -11.00 -20.92 17.76
CA VAL A 495 -11.99 -21.16 18.83
C VAL A 495 -13.39 -21.43 18.29
N GLY A 496 -13.73 -20.93 17.11
CA GLY A 496 -15.08 -21.00 16.51
C GLY A 496 -16.05 -19.96 17.09
N TYR A 497 -17.11 -19.66 16.33
CA TYR A 497 -18.10 -18.62 16.63
C TYR A 497 -18.71 -18.70 18.04
N ASP A 498 -19.02 -19.92 18.50
CA ASP A 498 -19.68 -20.13 19.79
C ASP A 498 -18.83 -19.65 21.01
N LYS A 499 -17.56 -19.36 20.81
CA LYS A 499 -16.60 -18.90 21.84
C LYS A 499 -16.30 -17.41 21.78
N ILE A 500 -16.85 -16.68 20.81
CA ILE A 500 -16.72 -15.23 20.73
C ILE A 500 -17.81 -14.61 21.61
N ASP A 501 -17.40 -13.77 22.57
CA ASP A 501 -18.34 -13.10 23.46
C ASP A 501 -19.28 -12.17 22.66
N LYS A 502 -20.54 -12.14 23.08
CA LYS A 502 -21.58 -11.32 22.45
C LYS A 502 -21.31 -9.82 22.51
N GLN A 503 -20.55 -9.36 23.51
CA GLN A 503 -20.15 -7.95 23.57
C GLN A 503 -19.44 -7.49 22.28
N TRP A 504 -18.74 -8.42 21.60
CA TRP A 504 -18.06 -8.14 20.34
C TRP A 504 -18.98 -8.26 19.13
N THR A 505 -19.84 -9.26 19.10
CA THR A 505 -20.66 -9.59 17.92
C THR A 505 -21.99 -8.84 17.85
N ASP A 506 -22.63 -8.54 19.00
CA ASP A 506 -23.96 -7.91 19.01
C ASP A 506 -23.97 -6.53 18.32
N PRO A 507 -22.97 -5.63 18.49
CA PRO A 507 -22.94 -4.35 17.80
C PRO A 507 -22.85 -4.46 16.27
N ILE A 508 -22.30 -5.55 15.74
CA ILE A 508 -22.12 -5.77 14.29
C ILE A 508 -23.45 -6.17 13.61
N CYS A 509 -24.45 -6.63 14.37
CA CYS A 509 -25.78 -7.01 13.87
C CYS A 509 -25.76 -8.04 12.73
N ASP A 510 -24.79 -8.96 12.69
CA ASP A 510 -24.60 -9.97 11.64
C ASP A 510 -24.60 -9.41 10.20
N LEU A 511 -24.19 -8.15 10.01
CA LEU A 511 -24.26 -7.45 8.74
C LEU A 511 -22.99 -6.62 8.47
N VAL A 512 -22.38 -6.81 7.30
CA VAL A 512 -21.16 -6.10 6.89
C VAL A 512 -21.39 -5.39 5.57
N ASN A 513 -21.20 -4.07 5.55
CA ASN A 513 -21.27 -3.27 4.33
C ASN A 513 -19.99 -3.45 3.50
N THR A 514 -20.14 -3.49 2.19
CA THR A 514 -18.98 -3.62 1.28
C THR A 514 -19.17 -2.81 0.01
N SER A 515 -18.09 -2.16 -0.40
CA SER A 515 -18.00 -1.47 -1.69
C SER A 515 -17.76 -2.43 -2.86
N VAL A 516 -17.33 -3.67 -2.62
CA VAL A 516 -17.12 -4.69 -3.67
C VAL A 516 -18.44 -5.14 -4.29
N TYR A 517 -19.43 -5.43 -3.46
CA TYR A 517 -20.77 -5.84 -3.90
C TYR A 517 -21.80 -4.70 -3.87
N HIS A 518 -21.39 -3.50 -3.46
CA HIS A 518 -22.25 -2.30 -3.37
C HIS A 518 -23.49 -2.52 -2.50
N ARG A 519 -23.39 -3.34 -1.45
CA ARG A 519 -24.47 -3.64 -0.51
C ARG A 519 -23.95 -4.13 0.84
N ALA A 520 -24.83 -4.19 1.80
CA ALA A 520 -24.57 -4.95 3.00
C ALA A 520 -24.75 -6.46 2.74
N VAL A 521 -23.84 -7.26 3.28
CA VAL A 521 -23.82 -8.73 3.13
C VAL A 521 -24.03 -9.35 4.52
N PRO A 522 -25.07 -10.19 4.68
CA PRO A 522 -25.26 -10.96 5.91
C PRO A 522 -24.07 -11.91 6.15
N VAL A 523 -23.67 -12.04 7.40
CA VAL A 523 -22.54 -12.91 7.79
C VAL A 523 -22.73 -14.35 7.31
N ASP A 524 -23.92 -14.92 7.51
CA ASP A 524 -24.20 -16.30 7.12
C ASP A 524 -24.21 -16.50 5.59
N GLU A 525 -24.60 -15.48 4.82
CA GLU A 525 -24.49 -15.51 3.35
C GLU A 525 -23.04 -15.62 2.91
N PHE A 526 -22.16 -14.80 3.51
CA PHE A 526 -20.74 -14.79 3.17
C PHE A 526 -20.02 -16.09 3.59
N VAL A 527 -20.34 -16.62 4.78
CA VAL A 527 -19.83 -17.93 5.20
C VAL A 527 -20.30 -19.03 4.25
N GLY A 528 -21.54 -18.95 3.75
CA GLY A 528 -22.05 -19.85 2.72
C GLY A 528 -21.23 -19.79 1.42
N MET A 529 -20.74 -18.61 1.01
CA MET A 529 -19.83 -18.47 -0.13
C MET A 529 -18.48 -19.16 0.13
N MET A 530 -17.88 -18.96 1.31
CA MET A 530 -16.63 -19.64 1.70
C MET A 530 -16.78 -21.17 1.63
N MET A 531 -17.89 -21.70 2.14
CA MET A 531 -18.18 -23.14 2.09
C MET A 531 -18.31 -23.68 0.65
N ARG A 532 -18.89 -22.89 -0.28
CA ARG A 532 -18.98 -23.27 -1.69
C ARG A 532 -17.62 -23.24 -2.38
N HIS A 533 -16.83 -22.20 -2.17
CA HIS A 533 -15.50 -22.08 -2.78
C HIS A 533 -14.56 -23.20 -2.31
N ARG A 534 -14.68 -23.63 -1.07
CA ARG A 534 -13.97 -24.81 -0.58
C ARG A 534 -14.41 -26.10 -1.29
N LYS A 535 -15.73 -26.27 -1.54
CA LYS A 535 -16.29 -27.49 -2.13
C LYS A 535 -16.10 -27.59 -3.64
N ALA A 536 -15.84 -26.48 -4.32
CA ALA A 536 -15.66 -26.44 -5.77
C ALA A 536 -14.48 -27.28 -6.30
N ASN A 537 -13.70 -27.88 -5.42
CA ASN A 537 -12.52 -28.70 -5.75
C ASN A 537 -12.60 -30.15 -5.23
N GLY A 538 -13.77 -30.59 -4.80
CA GLY A 538 -13.97 -31.98 -4.34
C GLY A 538 -14.27 -32.94 -5.48
#